data_3ab0f06b389017177b10b886d5cd36cc
#
_entry.id   3ab0f06b389017177b10b886d5cd36cc
#
_cell.length_a   1.000
_cell.length_b   1.000
_cell.length_c   1.000
_cell.angle_alpha   90.00
_cell.angle_beta   90.00
_cell.angle_gamma   90.00
#
_symmetry.space_group_name_H-M   'P 1'
#
loop_
_entity.id
_entity.type
_entity.pdbx_description
1 polymer ?
#
loop_
_entity_poly.entity_id
_entity_poly.type
_entity_poly.pdbx_seq_one_letter_code
_entity_poly.pdbx_strand_id
1 'polypeptide(L)'
;MWIFGKPAKILFFKKHIKNLIKSLEIYKLNTPNLEKNILKLIKSNIDKKKSYNHLLRVAVNKKMVSISLRNRKTPKLNFNLKLISHKRFDPKFKNLKYNFILKHLLKMDNTTSDVGLCYKNTILESGTSNMLFIKDDKVYSPINNIYKGITYKFFNKKLGKIINKDILIKTLSEYNEILLIGSGKGVASIKNINEIKWKRKSLKFYKTLSNFYKNEVNKCSIYR
;
A
#
# COMPACT_ATOMS: atom_id res chain seq x y z
N MET A 1 -6.89 3.33 4.81
CA MET A 1 -7.86 2.27 4.42
C MET A 1 -8.70 2.78 3.26
N TRP A 2 -9.18 1.92 2.38
CA TRP A 2 -10.16 2.34 1.36
C TRP A 2 -11.56 2.18 1.90
N ILE A 3 -12.32 3.29 1.91
CA ILE A 3 -13.74 3.35 2.20
C ILE A 3 -14.50 3.62 0.90
N PHE A 4 -15.57 2.87 0.64
CA PHE A 4 -16.31 2.93 -0.63
C PHE A 4 -17.76 2.46 -0.50
N GLY A 5 -18.57 2.84 -1.50
CA GLY A 5 -19.97 2.44 -1.65
C GLY A 5 -20.95 3.22 -0.78
N LYS A 6 -22.23 2.90 -0.98
CA LYS A 6 -23.39 3.35 -0.19
C LYS A 6 -24.28 2.12 0.01
N PRO A 7 -24.44 1.62 1.25
CA PRO A 7 -23.77 2.04 2.49
C PRO A 7 -22.25 1.80 2.47
N ALA A 8 -21.55 2.52 3.35
CA ALA A 8 -20.09 2.50 3.41
C ALA A 8 -19.52 1.10 3.71
N LYS A 9 -18.48 0.73 3.00
CA LYS A 9 -17.65 -0.46 3.24
C LYS A 9 -16.21 -0.02 3.46
N ILE A 10 -15.45 -0.69 4.33
CA ILE A 10 -14.04 -0.38 4.56
C ILE A 10 -13.21 -1.65 4.35
N LEU A 11 -12.40 -1.65 3.29
CA LEU A 11 -11.61 -2.82 2.92
C LEU A 11 -10.60 -3.17 4.00
N PHE A 12 -10.62 -4.43 4.44
CA PHE A 12 -9.72 -4.98 5.49
C PHE A 12 -9.79 -4.24 6.84
N PHE A 13 -10.93 -3.65 7.20
CA PHE A 13 -11.06 -2.77 8.37
C PHE A 13 -10.44 -3.36 9.63
N LYS A 14 -10.94 -4.52 10.09
CA LYS A 14 -10.44 -5.18 11.33
C LYS A 14 -8.93 -5.42 11.29
N LYS A 15 -8.39 -5.81 10.14
CA LYS A 15 -6.94 -6.04 9.96
C LYS A 15 -6.14 -4.73 10.07
N HIS A 16 -6.68 -3.63 9.55
CA HIS A 16 -6.05 -2.32 9.65
C HIS A 16 -6.04 -1.80 11.10
N ILE A 17 -7.15 -1.92 11.82
CA ILE A 17 -7.23 -1.51 13.23
C ILE A 17 -6.26 -2.35 14.07
N LYS A 18 -6.31 -3.68 13.99
CA LYS A 18 -5.37 -4.57 14.70
C LYS A 18 -3.91 -4.20 14.43
N ASN A 19 -3.57 -3.89 13.18
CA ASN A 19 -2.19 -3.53 12.82
C ASN A 19 -1.81 -2.12 13.31
N LEU A 20 -2.76 -1.19 13.41
CA LEU A 20 -2.56 0.12 14.00
C LEU A 20 -2.27 -0.01 15.51
N ILE A 21 -3.12 -0.71 16.26
CA ILE A 21 -2.95 -0.90 17.70
C ILE A 21 -1.59 -1.56 18.01
N LYS A 22 -1.25 -2.64 17.30
CA LYS A 22 0.09 -3.26 17.45
C LYS A 22 1.25 -2.28 17.21
N SER A 23 1.12 -1.37 16.24
CA SER A 23 2.14 -0.36 16.00
C SER A 23 2.20 0.67 17.14
N LEU A 24 1.06 1.06 17.70
CA LEU A 24 0.97 1.99 18.82
C LEU A 24 1.56 1.41 20.11
N GLU A 25 1.38 0.11 20.35
CA GLU A 25 2.02 -0.61 21.46
C GLU A 25 3.54 -0.54 21.34
N ILE A 26 4.10 -0.84 20.16
CA ILE A 26 5.54 -0.80 19.91
C ILE A 26 6.12 0.62 20.10
N TYR A 27 5.37 1.64 19.67
CA TYR A 27 5.76 3.04 19.88
C TYR A 27 5.44 3.59 21.28
N LYS A 28 4.92 2.74 22.18
CA LYS A 28 4.48 3.13 23.55
C LYS A 28 3.48 4.29 23.51
N LEU A 29 2.58 4.27 22.57
CA LEU A 29 1.49 5.25 22.37
C LEU A 29 0.11 4.66 22.68
N ASN A 30 0.03 3.36 23.00
CA ASN A 30 -1.22 2.73 23.35
C ASN A 30 -1.60 3.09 24.79
N THR A 31 -2.83 3.56 24.98
CA THR A 31 -3.41 3.90 26.28
C THR A 31 -4.71 3.12 26.50
N PRO A 32 -5.19 2.95 27.73
CA PRO A 32 -6.49 2.38 28.00
C PRO A 32 -7.57 3.06 27.15
N ASN A 33 -8.47 2.26 26.57
CA ASN A 33 -9.57 2.74 25.71
C ASN A 33 -9.18 3.40 24.37
N LEU A 34 -7.90 3.48 24.01
CA LEU A 34 -7.49 4.13 22.75
C LEU A 34 -8.15 3.50 21.52
N GLU A 35 -8.20 2.17 21.44
CA GLU A 35 -8.88 1.46 20.35
C GLU A 35 -10.37 1.82 20.31
N LYS A 36 -11.06 1.81 21.44
CA LYS A 36 -12.48 2.20 21.56
C LYS A 36 -12.71 3.64 21.09
N ASN A 37 -11.83 4.55 21.47
CA ASN A 37 -11.90 5.97 21.07
C ASN A 37 -11.67 6.13 19.57
N ILE A 38 -10.70 5.41 18.99
CA ILE A 38 -10.47 5.40 17.54
C ILE A 38 -11.71 4.89 16.79
N LEU A 39 -12.31 3.79 17.25
CA LEU A 39 -13.51 3.21 16.63
C LEU A 39 -14.71 4.16 16.73
N LYS A 40 -14.92 4.79 17.90
CA LYS A 40 -15.96 5.81 18.09
C LYS A 40 -15.76 6.99 17.15
N LEU A 41 -14.54 7.50 17.04
CA LEU A 41 -14.20 8.61 16.16
C LEU A 41 -14.40 8.25 14.68
N ILE A 42 -14.05 7.04 14.24
CA ILE A 42 -14.33 6.57 12.89
C ILE A 42 -15.83 6.53 12.65
N LYS A 43 -16.60 5.95 13.58
CA LYS A 43 -18.05 5.80 13.45
C LYS A 43 -18.76 7.16 13.37
N SER A 44 -18.37 8.14 14.17
CA SER A 44 -18.97 9.49 14.16
C SER A 44 -18.66 10.31 12.89
N ASN A 45 -17.59 9.95 12.16
CA ASN A 45 -17.16 10.65 10.94
C ASN A 45 -17.61 9.97 9.64
N ILE A 46 -18.30 8.83 9.72
CA ILE A 46 -18.84 8.12 8.55
C ILE A 46 -20.36 8.31 8.50
N ASP A 47 -20.80 9.14 7.57
CA ASP A 47 -22.22 9.35 7.30
C ASP A 47 -22.77 8.17 6.47
N LYS A 48 -23.77 7.48 7.01
CA LYS A 48 -24.42 6.32 6.36
C LYS A 48 -25.17 6.70 5.07
N LYS A 49 -25.54 7.97 4.90
CA LYS A 49 -26.28 8.46 3.73
C LYS A 49 -25.36 8.85 2.57
N LYS A 50 -24.07 9.03 2.82
CA LYS A 50 -23.08 9.41 1.79
C LYS A 50 -22.55 8.23 1.02
N SER A 51 -22.25 8.45 -0.26
CA SER A 51 -21.45 7.53 -1.09
C SER A 51 -19.97 7.84 -0.91
N TYR A 52 -19.16 6.80 -0.83
CA TYR A 52 -17.72 6.93 -0.60
C TYR A 52 -16.91 6.33 -1.74
N ASN A 53 -15.83 6.97 -2.07
CA ASN A 53 -14.64 6.44 -2.75
C ASN A 53 -13.42 7.20 -2.23
N HIS A 54 -13.08 6.97 -0.95
CA HIS A 54 -12.13 7.79 -0.23
C HIS A 54 -11.05 6.93 0.44
N LEU A 55 -9.94 7.55 0.77
CA LEU A 55 -8.91 6.98 1.63
C LEU A 55 -9.12 7.51 3.05
N LEU A 56 -9.52 6.64 3.96
CA LEU A 56 -9.60 6.90 5.38
C LEU A 56 -8.22 6.72 6.00
N ARG A 57 -7.72 7.77 6.64
CA ARG A 57 -6.46 7.78 7.40
C ARG A 57 -6.76 8.01 8.88
N VAL A 58 -6.19 7.18 9.73
CA VAL A 58 -6.09 7.40 11.17
C VAL A 58 -4.63 7.69 11.48
N ALA A 59 -4.36 8.78 12.18
CA ALA A 59 -3.02 9.12 12.65
C ALA A 59 -3.08 9.40 14.16
N VAL A 60 -2.09 8.89 14.88
CA VAL A 60 -1.98 9.00 16.34
C VAL A 60 -0.59 9.50 16.69
N ASN A 61 -0.52 10.46 17.59
CA ASN A 61 0.69 10.87 18.25
C ASN A 61 0.44 11.00 19.77
N LYS A 62 1.42 11.45 20.55
CA LYS A 62 1.30 11.59 22.01
C LYS A 62 0.16 12.51 22.46
N LYS A 63 -0.25 13.47 21.62
CA LYS A 63 -1.21 14.53 22.00
C LYS A 63 -2.60 14.31 21.43
N MET A 64 -2.73 13.62 20.26
CA MET A 64 -4.00 13.57 19.57
C MET A 64 -4.17 12.31 18.72
N VAL A 65 -5.43 11.99 18.48
CA VAL A 65 -5.89 11.08 17.42
C VAL A 65 -6.58 11.91 16.34
N SER A 66 -6.19 11.74 15.10
CA SER A 66 -6.83 12.42 13.98
C SER A 66 -7.34 11.44 12.93
N ILE A 67 -8.46 11.81 12.31
CA ILE A 67 -9.04 11.10 11.17
C ILE A 67 -9.13 12.06 10.00
N SER A 68 -8.80 11.58 8.82
CA SER A 68 -9.00 12.35 7.59
C SER A 68 -9.52 11.45 6.47
N LEU A 69 -10.39 12.02 5.66
CA LEU A 69 -10.91 11.43 4.43
C LEU A 69 -10.38 12.25 3.25
N ARG A 70 -9.82 11.57 2.26
CA ARG A 70 -9.43 12.21 1.00
C ARG A 70 -9.96 11.40 -0.17
N ASN A 71 -10.33 12.06 -1.24
CA ASN A 71 -10.78 11.38 -2.45
C ASN A 71 -9.73 10.37 -2.91
N ARG A 72 -10.17 9.14 -3.21
CA ARG A 72 -9.30 8.13 -3.80
C ARG A 72 -9.17 8.37 -5.29
N LYS A 73 -7.98 8.72 -5.72
CA LYS A 73 -7.65 8.72 -7.14
C LYS A 73 -7.52 7.28 -7.61
N THR A 74 -8.33 6.86 -8.57
CA THR A 74 -8.29 5.50 -9.13
C THR A 74 -7.01 5.33 -9.95
N PRO A 75 -6.16 4.36 -9.62
CA PRO A 75 -4.96 4.09 -10.39
C PRO A 75 -5.30 3.62 -11.80
N LYS A 76 -4.60 4.13 -12.79
CA LYS A 76 -4.64 3.62 -14.17
C LYS A 76 -3.80 2.35 -14.28
N LEU A 77 -3.98 1.60 -15.36
CA LEU A 77 -3.23 0.35 -15.58
C LEU A 77 -1.72 0.59 -15.64
N ASN A 78 -1.30 1.59 -16.39
CA ASN A 78 0.11 1.80 -16.71
C ASN A 78 0.73 2.82 -15.75
N PHE A 79 1.72 2.39 -14.99
CA PHE A 79 2.48 3.24 -14.09
C PHE A 79 3.91 3.43 -14.56
N ASN A 80 4.40 4.66 -14.43
CA ASN A 80 5.81 4.97 -14.51
C ASN A 80 6.38 4.96 -13.09
N LEU A 81 7.52 4.33 -12.90
CA LEU A 81 8.21 4.32 -11.62
C LEU A 81 9.49 5.13 -11.73
N LYS A 82 9.65 6.14 -10.88
CA LYS A 82 10.89 6.90 -10.72
C LYS A 82 11.68 6.37 -9.55
N LEU A 83 12.92 5.95 -9.76
CA LEU A 83 13.78 5.48 -8.67
C LEU A 83 14.35 6.68 -7.89
N ILE A 84 14.31 6.61 -6.57
CA ILE A 84 14.92 7.59 -5.67
C ILE A 84 15.71 6.88 -4.58
N SER A 85 16.93 7.38 -4.30
CA SER A 85 17.76 6.84 -3.24
C SER A 85 17.24 7.33 -1.89
N HIS A 86 16.45 6.49 -1.23
CA HIS A 86 15.88 6.78 0.09
C HIS A 86 15.48 5.51 0.82
N LYS A 87 15.80 5.47 2.12
CA LYS A 87 15.31 4.46 3.05
C LYS A 87 14.43 5.14 4.10
N ARG A 88 13.20 4.65 4.28
CA ARG A 88 12.31 5.22 5.31
C ARG A 88 12.90 5.03 6.70
N PHE A 89 12.62 5.98 7.57
CA PHE A 89 12.81 5.80 9.00
C PHE A 89 11.88 4.69 9.49
N ASP A 90 12.42 3.73 10.24
CA ASP A 90 11.67 2.60 10.81
C ASP A 90 10.68 1.95 9.81
N PRO A 91 11.18 1.35 8.73
CA PRO A 91 10.36 0.93 7.60
C PRO A 91 9.39 -0.21 7.93
N LYS A 92 9.59 -0.94 9.04
CA LYS A 92 8.70 -2.02 9.47
C LYS A 92 7.30 -1.53 9.88
N PHE A 93 7.17 -0.23 10.18
CA PHE A 93 5.91 0.38 10.63
C PHE A 93 5.45 1.53 9.74
N LYS A 94 4.16 1.87 9.82
CA LYS A 94 3.66 3.12 9.28
C LYS A 94 3.83 4.22 10.31
N ASN A 95 4.70 5.19 10.01
CA ASN A 95 4.94 6.35 10.84
C ASN A 95 4.65 7.66 10.10
N LEU A 96 4.72 8.78 10.79
CA LEU A 96 4.42 10.10 10.23
C LEU A 96 5.64 10.78 9.58
N LYS A 97 6.84 10.19 9.66
CA LYS A 97 8.07 10.71 9.05
C LYS A 97 8.10 10.39 7.55
N TYR A 98 7.33 11.14 6.76
CA TYR A 98 7.06 10.82 5.37
C TYR A 98 7.29 12.00 4.40
N ASN A 99 7.75 13.14 4.91
CA ASN A 99 7.83 14.39 4.15
C ASN A 99 8.71 14.29 2.90
N PHE A 100 9.85 13.59 2.97
CA PHE A 100 10.73 13.42 1.82
C PHE A 100 9.99 12.75 0.65
N ILE A 101 9.28 11.66 0.91
CA ILE A 101 8.52 10.93 -0.11
C ILE A 101 7.37 11.80 -0.64
N LEU A 102 6.66 12.52 0.24
CA LEU A 102 5.57 13.43 -0.17
C LEU A 102 6.05 14.52 -1.14
N LYS A 103 7.24 15.11 -0.91
CA LYS A 103 7.82 16.11 -1.83
C LYS A 103 7.98 15.56 -3.26
N HIS A 104 8.32 14.28 -3.41
CA HIS A 104 8.40 13.64 -4.73
C HIS A 104 7.03 13.33 -5.32
N LEU A 105 6.11 12.80 -4.50
CA LEU A 105 4.76 12.43 -4.94
C LEU A 105 3.90 13.63 -5.34
N LEU A 106 4.10 14.80 -4.75
CA LEU A 106 3.39 16.04 -5.10
C LEU A 106 3.77 16.57 -6.50
N LYS A 107 4.92 16.18 -7.03
CA LYS A 107 5.42 16.59 -8.35
C LYS A 107 4.97 15.67 -9.49
N MET A 108 4.10 14.67 -9.23
CA MET A 108 3.70 13.69 -10.23
C MET A 108 2.20 13.37 -10.17
N ASP A 109 1.66 12.87 -11.29
CA ASP A 109 0.32 12.30 -11.30
C ASP A 109 0.31 10.92 -10.62
N ASN A 110 -0.21 10.87 -9.41
CA ASN A 110 -0.30 9.64 -8.61
C ASN A 110 -1.30 8.61 -9.16
N THR A 111 -2.01 8.89 -10.25
CA THR A 111 -2.84 7.90 -10.96
C THR A 111 -2.05 7.08 -11.96
N THR A 112 -0.90 7.59 -12.40
CA THR A 112 -0.04 6.99 -13.44
C THR A 112 1.42 6.84 -13.01
N SER A 113 1.80 7.38 -11.84
CA SER A 113 3.20 7.41 -11.43
C SER A 113 3.37 7.17 -9.92
N ASP A 114 4.51 6.61 -9.56
CA ASP A 114 4.93 6.46 -8.16
C ASP A 114 6.47 6.54 -8.08
N VAL A 115 7.02 6.67 -6.89
CA VAL A 115 8.46 6.56 -6.66
C VAL A 115 8.81 5.16 -6.17
N GLY A 116 9.91 4.61 -6.66
CA GLY A 116 10.55 3.39 -6.15
C GLY A 116 11.67 3.77 -5.21
N LEU A 117 11.57 3.37 -3.95
CA LEU A 117 12.62 3.62 -2.95
C LEU A 117 13.73 2.59 -3.13
N CYS A 118 14.96 3.05 -3.25
CA CYS A 118 16.12 2.18 -3.32
C CYS A 118 17.22 2.64 -2.35
N TYR A 119 18.03 1.71 -1.92
CA TYR A 119 19.17 1.98 -1.04
C TYR A 119 20.27 0.95 -1.29
N LYS A 120 21.52 1.40 -1.46
CA LYS A 120 22.68 0.53 -1.74
C LYS A 120 22.39 -0.46 -2.87
N ASN A 121 21.94 0.06 -4.03
CA ASN A 121 21.58 -0.72 -5.22
C ASN A 121 20.45 -1.75 -5.05
N THR A 122 19.74 -1.74 -3.92
CA THR A 122 18.62 -2.64 -3.64
C THR A 122 17.29 -1.86 -3.68
N ILE A 123 16.30 -2.42 -4.36
CA ILE A 123 14.92 -1.90 -4.33
C ILE A 123 14.28 -2.29 -3.00
N LEU A 124 13.55 -1.36 -2.41
CA LEU A 124 12.83 -1.57 -1.15
C LEU A 124 11.33 -1.67 -1.38
N GLU A 125 10.65 -0.55 -1.48
CA GLU A 125 9.19 -0.46 -1.67
C GLU A 125 8.86 0.76 -2.54
N SER A 126 7.61 0.96 -2.93
CA SER A 126 7.24 2.23 -3.54
C SER A 126 6.88 3.27 -2.48
N GLY A 127 6.78 4.52 -2.90
CA GLY A 127 6.37 5.61 -2.03
C GLY A 127 5.00 5.38 -1.38
N THR A 128 4.10 4.60 -1.99
CA THR A 128 2.74 4.40 -1.49
C THR A 128 2.33 2.95 -1.29
N SER A 129 3.15 1.97 -1.75
CA SER A 129 2.74 0.57 -1.92
C SER A 129 3.90 -0.41 -1.70
N ASN A 130 3.57 -1.67 -1.45
CA ASN A 130 4.55 -2.74 -1.63
C ASN A 130 4.79 -3.01 -3.11
N MET A 131 5.95 -3.55 -3.43
CA MET A 131 6.32 -3.95 -4.77
C MET A 131 6.42 -5.47 -4.86
N LEU A 132 5.88 -6.02 -5.95
CA LEU A 132 6.05 -7.42 -6.33
C LEU A 132 6.76 -7.48 -7.67
N PHE A 133 7.66 -8.45 -7.81
CA PHE A 133 8.50 -8.67 -8.98
C PHE A 133 8.23 -10.08 -9.50
N ILE A 134 7.95 -10.23 -10.78
CA ILE A 134 7.55 -11.50 -11.39
C ILE A 134 8.60 -11.95 -12.38
N LYS A 135 9.12 -13.16 -12.17
CA LYS A 135 10.07 -13.86 -13.03
C LYS A 135 9.75 -15.36 -12.97
N ASP A 136 9.73 -16.04 -14.11
CA ASP A 136 9.56 -17.50 -14.22
C ASP A 136 8.34 -18.01 -13.43
N ASP A 137 7.19 -17.35 -13.63
CA ASP A 137 5.93 -17.59 -12.92
C ASP A 137 6.02 -17.57 -11.38
N LYS A 138 7.13 -17.06 -10.84
CA LYS A 138 7.32 -16.88 -9.40
C LYS A 138 7.18 -15.40 -9.02
N VAL A 139 6.64 -15.16 -7.80
CA VAL A 139 6.44 -13.83 -7.26
C VAL A 139 7.47 -13.55 -6.18
N TYR A 140 8.21 -12.47 -6.36
CA TYR A 140 9.25 -12.02 -5.44
C TYR A 140 8.88 -10.68 -4.80
N SER A 141 9.40 -10.43 -3.62
CA SER A 141 9.30 -9.15 -2.92
C SER A 141 10.59 -8.84 -2.18
N PRO A 142 10.97 -7.58 -2.03
CA PRO A 142 12.08 -7.21 -1.17
C PRO A 142 11.91 -7.77 0.24
N ILE A 143 13.02 -8.25 0.84
CA ILE A 143 12.97 -8.87 2.17
C ILE A 143 13.12 -7.85 3.29
N ASN A 144 14.01 -6.86 3.10
CA ASN A 144 14.46 -5.95 4.13
C ASN A 144 13.94 -4.51 3.91
N ASN A 145 13.87 -3.74 5.01
CA ASN A 145 13.59 -2.31 4.98
C ASN A 145 12.28 -1.92 4.28
N ILE A 146 11.25 -2.78 4.41
CA ILE A 146 9.92 -2.56 3.85
C ILE A 146 8.83 -2.69 4.92
N TYR A 147 7.71 -2.04 4.68
CA TYR A 147 6.47 -2.28 5.41
C TYR A 147 5.64 -3.36 4.74
N LYS A 148 5.55 -4.55 5.33
CA LYS A 148 4.66 -5.60 4.83
C LYS A 148 3.18 -5.27 5.17
N GLY A 149 2.53 -4.58 4.24
CA GLY A 149 1.17 -4.06 4.38
C GLY A 149 0.09 -5.16 4.41
N ILE A 150 -1.15 -4.77 4.72
CA ILE A 150 -2.30 -5.70 4.78
C ILE A 150 -2.55 -6.37 3.42
N THR A 151 -2.46 -5.60 2.33
CA THR A 151 -2.63 -6.12 0.97
C THR A 151 -1.52 -7.09 0.57
N TYR A 152 -0.27 -6.83 1.01
CA TYR A 152 0.82 -7.78 0.86
C TYR A 152 0.50 -9.12 1.56
N LYS A 153 0.07 -9.08 2.82
CA LYS A 153 -0.30 -10.29 3.58
C LYS A 153 -1.48 -11.03 2.94
N PHE A 154 -2.44 -10.30 2.37
CA PHE A 154 -3.54 -10.89 1.62
C PHE A 154 -3.05 -11.65 0.39
N PHE A 155 -2.21 -11.05 -0.45
CA PHE A 155 -1.69 -11.72 -1.64
C PHE A 155 -0.73 -12.87 -1.31
N ASN A 156 0.09 -12.73 -0.27
CA ASN A 156 0.95 -13.84 0.18
C ASN A 156 0.13 -15.08 0.53
N LYS A 157 -1.04 -14.90 1.20
CA LYS A 157 -1.96 -16.01 1.49
C LYS A 157 -2.62 -16.57 0.22
N LYS A 158 -3.01 -15.71 -0.74
CA LYS A 158 -3.69 -16.12 -1.98
C LYS A 158 -2.77 -16.85 -2.97
N LEU A 159 -1.51 -16.47 -3.03
CA LEU A 159 -0.50 -17.06 -3.91
C LEU A 159 0.22 -18.28 -3.28
N GLY A 160 -0.09 -18.60 -2.02
CA GLY A 160 0.61 -19.63 -1.26
C GLY A 160 2.00 -19.19 -0.78
N LYS A 161 2.78 -18.51 -1.60
CA LYS A 161 4.11 -18.02 -1.23
C LYS A 161 4.58 -16.86 -2.10
N ILE A 162 5.01 -15.78 -1.46
CA ILE A 162 5.83 -14.72 -2.07
C ILE A 162 7.26 -14.94 -1.59
N ILE A 163 8.20 -15.08 -2.52
CA ILE A 163 9.62 -15.30 -2.23
C ILE A 163 10.24 -13.96 -1.83
N ASN A 164 10.72 -13.87 -0.59
CA ASN A 164 11.37 -12.67 -0.09
C ASN A 164 12.87 -12.76 -0.34
N LYS A 165 13.44 -11.82 -1.10
CA LYS A 165 14.88 -11.70 -1.34
C LYS A 165 15.27 -10.25 -1.62
N ASP A 166 16.54 -9.94 -1.61
CA ASP A 166 17.02 -8.65 -2.07
C ASP A 166 16.82 -8.52 -3.59
N ILE A 167 16.23 -7.42 -4.01
CA ILE A 167 15.97 -7.10 -5.41
C ILE A 167 16.98 -6.04 -5.84
N LEU A 168 17.99 -6.47 -6.59
CA LEU A 168 19.06 -5.57 -7.05
C LEU A 168 18.61 -4.78 -8.28
N ILE A 169 18.97 -3.50 -8.36
CA ILE A 169 18.63 -2.65 -9.51
C ILE A 169 19.18 -3.25 -10.81
N LYS A 170 20.42 -3.78 -10.80
CA LYS A 170 21.08 -4.40 -11.96
C LYS A 170 20.37 -5.64 -12.51
N THR A 171 19.55 -6.33 -11.69
CA THR A 171 18.82 -7.54 -12.11
C THR A 171 17.38 -7.28 -12.47
N LEU A 172 16.93 -6.00 -12.51
CA LEU A 172 15.54 -5.69 -12.81
C LEU A 172 15.10 -6.10 -14.22
N SER A 173 16.03 -6.14 -15.19
CA SER A 173 15.78 -6.61 -16.57
C SER A 173 15.31 -8.06 -16.66
N GLU A 174 15.59 -8.87 -15.63
CA GLU A 174 15.17 -10.27 -15.54
C GLU A 174 13.67 -10.44 -15.22
N TYR A 175 13.01 -9.42 -14.67
CA TYR A 175 11.61 -9.49 -14.27
C TYR A 175 10.68 -9.09 -15.42
N ASN A 176 9.63 -9.89 -15.62
CA ASN A 176 8.63 -9.68 -16.67
C ASN A 176 7.55 -8.67 -16.28
N GLU A 177 7.20 -8.64 -15.00
CA GLU A 177 6.24 -7.70 -14.42
C GLU A 177 6.76 -7.14 -13.10
N ILE A 178 6.46 -5.87 -12.85
CA ILE A 178 6.63 -5.22 -11.55
C ILE A 178 5.27 -4.62 -11.18
N LEU A 179 4.74 -5.00 -10.02
CA LEU A 179 3.42 -4.61 -9.57
C LEU A 179 3.50 -3.80 -8.28
N LEU A 180 2.64 -2.80 -8.18
CA LEU A 180 2.39 -2.03 -6.96
C LEU A 180 1.11 -2.54 -6.31
N ILE A 181 1.18 -2.89 -5.03
CA ILE A 181 0.03 -3.41 -4.28
C ILE A 181 -0.22 -2.63 -3.00
N GLY A 182 -1.46 -2.23 -2.77
CA GLY A 182 -1.83 -1.45 -1.59
C GLY A 182 -3.33 -1.34 -1.41
N SER A 183 -3.82 -1.18 -0.18
CA SER A 183 -5.27 -1.16 0.10
C SER A 183 -6.00 0.00 -0.59
N GLY A 184 -5.35 1.13 -0.80
CA GLY A 184 -5.91 2.26 -1.54
C GLY A 184 -5.63 2.19 -3.04
N LYS A 185 -4.48 1.64 -3.44
CA LYS A 185 -4.07 1.52 -4.83
C LYS A 185 -4.71 0.29 -5.51
N GLY A 186 -4.97 -0.77 -4.77
CA GLY A 186 -5.32 -2.07 -5.36
C GLY A 186 -4.09 -2.73 -5.94
N VAL A 187 -4.15 -3.05 -7.23
CA VAL A 187 -3.02 -3.54 -8.02
C VAL A 187 -2.80 -2.58 -9.18
N ALA A 188 -1.58 -2.10 -9.34
CA ALA A 188 -1.16 -1.31 -10.51
C ALA A 188 0.09 -1.94 -11.11
N SER A 189 0.22 -1.88 -12.44
CA SER A 189 1.34 -2.48 -13.16
C SER A 189 2.31 -1.40 -13.63
N ILE A 190 3.57 -1.53 -13.26
CA ILE A 190 4.63 -0.65 -13.80
C ILE A 190 4.76 -0.94 -15.28
N LYS A 191 4.72 0.12 -16.10
CA LYS A 191 4.97 0.05 -17.55
C LYS A 191 6.46 0.20 -17.84
N ASN A 192 7.10 1.16 -17.19
CA ASN A 192 8.52 1.47 -17.40
C ASN A 192 9.20 2.08 -16.18
N ILE A 193 10.50 1.92 -16.13
CA ILE A 193 11.45 2.59 -15.22
C ILE A 193 12.52 3.18 -16.11
N ASN A 194 12.44 4.49 -16.35
CA ASN A 194 13.26 5.15 -17.40
C ASN A 194 14.75 5.12 -17.06
N GLU A 195 15.12 5.31 -15.79
CA GLU A 195 16.52 5.41 -15.34
C GLU A 195 17.35 4.15 -15.67
N ILE A 196 16.67 3.01 -15.84
CA ILE A 196 17.31 1.73 -16.15
C ILE A 196 16.77 1.10 -17.46
N LYS A 197 16.01 1.87 -18.24
CA LYS A 197 15.39 1.45 -19.51
C LYS A 197 14.53 0.17 -19.38
N TRP A 198 14.03 -0.14 -18.18
CA TRP A 198 13.17 -1.31 -17.95
C TRP A 198 11.76 -1.07 -18.52
N LYS A 199 11.24 -2.05 -19.24
CA LYS A 199 9.87 -2.07 -19.76
C LYS A 199 9.20 -3.40 -19.40
N ARG A 200 7.91 -3.33 -19.05
CA ARG A 200 7.07 -4.50 -18.78
C ARG A 200 6.96 -5.41 -20.00
N LYS A 201 7.09 -6.72 -19.78
CA LYS A 201 7.00 -7.75 -20.81
C LYS A 201 5.68 -8.54 -20.78
N SER A 202 4.94 -8.52 -19.66
CA SER A 202 3.70 -9.29 -19.45
C SER A 202 2.70 -8.55 -18.57
N LEU A 203 1.43 -8.99 -18.61
CA LEU A 203 0.33 -8.57 -17.73
C LEU A 203 -0.38 -9.77 -17.08
N LYS A 204 0.20 -10.97 -17.15
CA LYS A 204 -0.40 -12.20 -16.64
C LYS A 204 -0.72 -12.09 -15.14
N PHE A 205 0.28 -11.79 -14.33
CA PHE A 205 0.12 -11.65 -12.88
C PHE A 205 -0.67 -10.41 -12.48
N TYR A 206 -0.54 -9.32 -13.21
CA TYR A 206 -1.42 -8.16 -13.01
C TYR A 206 -2.90 -8.55 -13.11
N LYS A 207 -3.30 -9.27 -14.16
CA LYS A 207 -4.69 -9.73 -14.35
C LYS A 207 -5.13 -10.64 -13.20
N THR A 208 -4.31 -11.62 -12.84
CA THR A 208 -4.59 -12.57 -11.75
C THR A 208 -4.76 -11.86 -10.40
N LEU A 209 -3.82 -11.00 -10.01
CA LEU A 209 -3.90 -10.29 -8.73
C LEU A 209 -5.03 -9.27 -8.71
N SER A 210 -5.30 -8.61 -9.83
CA SER A 210 -6.44 -7.69 -9.96
C SER A 210 -7.77 -8.41 -9.75
N ASN A 211 -7.93 -9.62 -10.28
CA ASN A 211 -9.12 -10.44 -10.06
C ASN A 211 -9.27 -10.86 -8.59
N PHE A 212 -8.18 -11.31 -7.95
CA PHE A 212 -8.21 -11.61 -6.52
C PHE A 212 -8.61 -10.39 -5.69
N TYR A 213 -8.08 -9.22 -6.02
CA TYR A 213 -8.41 -7.99 -5.33
C TYR A 213 -9.87 -7.56 -5.53
N LYS A 214 -10.38 -7.60 -6.77
CA LYS A 214 -11.79 -7.31 -7.10
C LYS A 214 -12.74 -8.25 -6.33
N ASN A 215 -12.44 -9.54 -6.30
CA ASN A 215 -13.25 -10.52 -5.57
C ASN A 215 -13.28 -10.21 -4.06
N GLU A 216 -12.17 -9.77 -3.48
CA GLU A 216 -12.12 -9.37 -2.07
C GLU A 216 -12.92 -8.08 -1.80
N VAL A 217 -12.86 -7.12 -2.72
CA VAL A 217 -13.68 -5.89 -2.66
C VAL A 217 -15.17 -6.22 -2.71
N ASN A 218 -15.58 -7.11 -3.60
CA ASN A 218 -16.99 -7.53 -3.74
C ASN A 218 -17.50 -8.23 -2.47
N LYS A 219 -16.66 -9.01 -1.80
CA LYS A 219 -16.97 -9.71 -0.53
C LYS A 219 -16.93 -8.80 0.70
N CYS A 220 -16.52 -7.53 0.55
CA CYS A 220 -16.36 -6.63 1.67
C CYS A 220 -17.73 -6.29 2.30
N SER A 221 -17.86 -6.56 3.60
CA SER A 221 -19.09 -6.30 4.36
C SER A 221 -19.32 -4.81 4.59
N ILE A 222 -20.58 -4.43 4.76
CA ILE A 222 -20.97 -3.08 5.17
C ILE A 222 -20.34 -2.75 6.52
N TYR A 223 -19.85 -1.53 6.65
CA TYR A 223 -19.36 -0.99 7.91
C TYR A 223 -20.56 -0.59 8.79
N ARG A 224 -20.68 -1.25 9.96
CA ARG A 224 -21.77 -1.04 10.92
C ARG A 224 -21.29 -0.33 12.18
#